data_1ad981673b9eb66f53e207018f2f6a0a
#
_entry.id   1ad981673b9eb66f53e207018f2f6a0a
#
_cell.length_a   1.000
_cell.length_b   1.000
_cell.length_c   1.000
_cell.angle_alpha   90.00
_cell.angle_beta   90.00
_cell.angle_gamma   90.00
#
_symmetry.space_group_name_H-M   'P 1'
#
loop_
_entity.id
_entity.type
_entity.pdbx_description
1 polymer ?
#
loop_
_entity_poly.entity_id
_entity_poly.type
_entity_poly.pdbx_seq_one_letter_code
_entity_poly.pdbx_strand_id
1 'polypeptide(L)'
;MARRHAEIAGAGFAGLTAACALAQRGWTVRVHERADRLRTTGAGIYIYENGLRVLEAVGAYDAAIKGAPVAHTREVRDGSGRLISTHSWNGSRVFSIVRQNVINALADAALRAGVEIVTNSTAVAASLAGELTLADGTSRKADLVVAADGSNSRLRDGLGLLGKRKYLVDGCTRLLIDKTAPERTGGDGKTIEYWSGTRRILYTPCSETDIYIALTMLDSDGIAKAVPVRKEEWKRWFPPLEALIDRIGTQGRYDRFDLIKLKTWSAGRVAVLGDAAHALPPNIGQGGGCAMMNALSLAVYLEREPEIAMALQTWERNERPLTEHTQRISYWLGLPTTWPPSLRAAALGLAGRSQWLTRLRTRTALHRPTGT
;
A
#
# COMPACT_ATOMS: atom_id res chain seq x y z
N MET A 1 19.98 31.34 3.42
CA MET A 1 18.51 31.20 3.61
C MET A 1 18.26 30.29 4.78
N ALA A 2 17.25 30.55 5.62
CA ALA A 2 16.87 29.64 6.69
C ALA A 2 16.42 28.28 6.08
N ARG A 3 16.78 27.18 6.74
CA ARG A 3 16.45 25.83 6.29
C ARG A 3 14.95 25.61 6.48
N ARG A 4 14.24 25.18 5.43
CA ARG A 4 12.79 24.89 5.52
C ARG A 4 12.53 23.73 6.45
N HIS A 5 11.38 23.74 7.12
CA HIS A 5 10.97 22.70 8.06
C HIS A 5 9.66 22.05 7.67
N ALA A 6 9.57 20.71 7.80
CA ALA A 6 8.36 19.95 7.57
C ALA A 6 7.97 19.10 8.79
N GLU A 7 6.71 19.15 9.19
CA GLU A 7 6.09 18.26 10.17
C GLU A 7 5.21 17.25 9.44
N ILE A 8 5.42 15.95 9.68
CA ILE A 8 4.75 14.85 8.97
C ILE A 8 3.95 14.01 9.95
N ALA A 9 2.67 13.83 9.70
CA ALA A 9 1.78 12.96 10.48
C ALA A 9 1.71 11.57 9.85
N GLY A 10 2.22 10.55 10.54
CA GLY A 10 2.20 9.14 10.16
C GLY A 10 3.52 8.63 9.57
N ALA A 11 4.06 7.57 10.17
CA ALA A 11 5.27 6.87 9.75
C ALA A 11 4.98 5.64 8.87
N GLY A 12 4.00 5.75 7.95
CA GLY A 12 3.73 4.76 6.91
C GLY A 12 4.63 4.95 5.68
N PHE A 13 4.36 4.20 4.60
CA PHE A 13 5.11 4.30 3.34
C PHE A 13 5.19 5.73 2.81
N ALA A 14 4.06 6.45 2.77
CA ALA A 14 4.01 7.82 2.28
C ALA A 14 4.82 8.78 3.16
N GLY A 15 4.59 8.74 4.49
CA GLY A 15 5.23 9.66 5.42
C GLY A 15 6.74 9.47 5.50
N LEU A 16 7.23 8.23 5.62
CA LEU A 16 8.66 7.94 5.66
C LEU A 16 9.35 8.26 4.33
N THR A 17 8.71 7.97 3.19
CA THR A 17 9.27 8.34 1.88
C THR A 17 9.34 9.85 1.72
N ALA A 18 8.28 10.59 2.09
CA ALA A 18 8.29 12.06 2.05
C ALA A 18 9.35 12.64 2.97
N ALA A 19 9.49 12.09 4.19
CA ALA A 19 10.50 12.51 5.15
C ALA A 19 11.92 12.36 4.59
N CYS A 20 12.22 11.18 4.06
CA CYS A 20 13.51 10.89 3.46
C CYS A 20 13.80 11.81 2.27
N ALA A 21 12.85 11.94 1.34
CA ALA A 21 13.00 12.73 0.12
C ALA A 21 13.15 14.25 0.40
N LEU A 22 12.44 14.78 1.39
CA LEU A 22 12.57 16.18 1.83
C LEU A 22 13.91 16.42 2.54
N ALA A 23 14.31 15.54 3.45
CA ALA A 23 15.57 15.67 4.18
C ALA A 23 16.78 15.64 3.22
N GLN A 24 16.78 14.75 2.23
CA GLN A 24 17.79 14.68 1.18
C GLN A 24 17.88 15.97 0.34
N ARG A 25 16.80 16.79 0.33
CA ARG A 25 16.71 18.10 -0.35
C ARG A 25 16.90 19.29 0.59
N GLY A 26 17.52 19.04 1.75
CA GLY A 26 17.94 20.08 2.67
C GLY A 26 16.86 20.58 3.63
N TRP A 27 15.69 19.94 3.72
CA TRP A 27 14.71 20.27 4.74
C TRP A 27 15.10 19.69 6.09
N THR A 28 14.71 20.33 7.17
CA THR A 28 14.58 19.69 8.48
C THR A 28 13.23 19.00 8.55
N VAL A 29 13.18 17.77 9.04
CA VAL A 29 11.94 16.98 9.00
C VAL A 29 11.73 16.28 10.32
N ARG A 30 10.50 16.35 10.84
CA ARG A 30 10.03 15.55 11.97
C ARG A 30 8.81 14.73 11.54
N VAL A 31 8.80 13.45 11.91
CA VAL A 31 7.69 12.53 11.69
C VAL A 31 7.05 12.17 13.02
N HIS A 32 5.73 12.29 13.10
CA HIS A 32 4.92 11.91 14.25
C HIS A 32 4.18 10.60 13.97
N GLU A 33 4.47 9.57 14.77
CA GLU A 33 3.77 8.29 14.72
C GLU A 33 2.98 8.06 16.02
N ARG A 34 1.70 7.75 15.88
CA ARG A 34 0.80 7.52 17.02
C ARG A 34 1.13 6.28 17.84
N ALA A 35 1.68 5.25 17.19
CA ALA A 35 2.06 4.00 17.85
C ALA A 35 3.35 4.16 18.66
N ASP A 36 3.56 3.27 19.61
CA ASP A 36 4.75 3.17 20.43
C ASP A 36 6.01 2.78 19.64
N ARG A 37 5.83 2.18 18.49
CA ARG A 37 6.88 1.72 17.58
C ARG A 37 6.41 1.67 16.14
N LEU A 38 7.35 1.70 15.19
CA LEU A 38 7.07 1.51 13.77
C LEU A 38 6.79 0.04 13.51
N ARG A 39 5.52 -0.30 13.35
CA ARG A 39 5.11 -1.68 13.10
C ARG A 39 3.97 -1.75 12.11
N THR A 40 3.95 -2.85 11.35
CA THR A 40 2.79 -3.23 10.56
C THR A 40 2.22 -4.54 11.11
N THR A 41 0.91 -4.71 11.05
CA THR A 41 0.33 -6.04 11.29
C THR A 41 0.82 -6.98 10.18
N GLY A 42 1.31 -8.16 10.59
CA GLY A 42 1.95 -9.17 9.74
C GLY A 42 1.28 -9.32 8.38
N ALA A 43 1.93 -8.80 7.36
CA ALA A 43 1.44 -8.82 5.99
C ALA A 43 2.62 -8.74 5.02
N GLY A 44 2.46 -9.37 3.87
CA GLY A 44 3.30 -9.12 2.70
C GLY A 44 2.78 -7.95 1.88
N ILE A 45 3.61 -7.45 1.02
CA ILE A 45 3.28 -6.42 0.03
C ILE A 45 4.01 -6.70 -1.28
N TYR A 46 3.34 -6.39 -2.40
CA TYR A 46 4.01 -6.34 -3.69
C TYR A 46 4.57 -4.95 -3.92
N ILE A 47 5.85 -4.89 -4.27
CA ILE A 47 6.50 -3.67 -4.74
C ILE A 47 6.90 -3.90 -6.19
N TYR A 48 6.37 -3.09 -7.07
CA TYR A 48 6.59 -3.11 -8.51
C TYR A 48 7.69 -2.14 -8.89
N GLU A 49 8.05 -2.13 -10.17
CA GLU A 49 9.12 -1.31 -10.72
C GLU A 49 9.05 0.17 -10.26
N ASN A 50 7.84 0.76 -10.27
CA ASN A 50 7.63 2.13 -9.81
C ASN A 50 8.04 2.34 -8.34
N GLY A 51 7.61 1.46 -7.44
CA GLY A 51 7.96 1.52 -6.02
C GLY A 51 9.43 1.21 -5.76
N LEU A 52 10.02 0.26 -6.50
CA LEU A 52 11.44 -0.09 -6.39
C LEU A 52 12.33 1.09 -6.76
N ARG A 53 12.01 1.81 -7.85
CA ARG A 53 12.73 3.04 -8.24
C ARG A 53 12.65 4.12 -7.16
N VAL A 54 11.52 4.26 -6.47
CA VAL A 54 11.43 5.19 -5.34
C VAL A 54 12.31 4.75 -4.19
N LEU A 55 12.31 3.44 -3.84
CA LEU A 55 13.20 2.92 -2.79
C LEU A 55 14.68 3.13 -3.15
N GLU A 56 15.06 2.98 -4.42
CA GLU A 56 16.41 3.32 -4.92
C GLU A 56 16.71 4.82 -4.70
N ALA A 57 15.81 5.69 -5.11
CA ALA A 57 15.99 7.14 -5.02
C ALA A 57 16.14 7.65 -3.59
N VAL A 58 15.47 7.00 -2.61
CA VAL A 58 15.58 7.38 -1.19
C VAL A 58 16.64 6.57 -0.42
N GLY A 59 17.39 5.67 -1.07
CA GLY A 59 18.45 4.87 -0.46
C GLY A 59 17.95 3.77 0.50
N ALA A 60 16.74 3.24 0.23
CA ALA A 60 16.12 2.18 1.04
C ALA A 60 16.05 0.81 0.30
N TYR A 61 16.44 0.74 -0.97
CA TYR A 61 16.20 -0.40 -1.84
C TYR A 61 16.82 -1.70 -1.31
N ASP A 62 18.14 -1.75 -1.11
CA ASP A 62 18.84 -2.99 -0.75
C ASP A 62 18.33 -3.57 0.56
N ALA A 63 18.08 -2.72 1.56
CA ALA A 63 17.53 -3.15 2.84
C ALA A 63 16.08 -3.66 2.71
N ALA A 64 15.27 -3.02 1.87
CA ALA A 64 13.87 -3.39 1.67
C ALA A 64 13.71 -4.76 0.99
N ILE A 65 14.53 -5.07 -0.02
CA ILE A 65 14.41 -6.32 -0.80
C ILE A 65 15.20 -7.50 -0.21
N LYS A 66 15.98 -7.29 0.85
CA LYS A 66 16.81 -8.32 1.44
C LYS A 66 15.98 -9.56 1.82
N GLY A 67 16.33 -10.72 1.23
CA GLY A 67 15.61 -11.99 1.43
C GLY A 67 14.22 -12.06 0.78
N ALA A 68 13.82 -11.06 -0.01
CA ALA A 68 12.55 -11.06 -0.69
C ALA A 68 12.61 -11.80 -2.03
N PRO A 69 11.69 -12.71 -2.32
CA PRO A 69 11.65 -13.39 -3.61
C PRO A 69 11.15 -12.45 -4.70
N VAL A 70 11.74 -12.62 -5.91
CA VAL A 70 11.21 -12.00 -7.13
C VAL A 70 9.95 -12.76 -7.54
N ALA A 71 8.86 -12.04 -7.76
CA ALA A 71 7.64 -12.62 -8.31
C ALA A 71 7.77 -12.71 -9.85
N HIS A 72 7.79 -13.93 -10.38
CA HIS A 72 7.89 -14.17 -11.83
C HIS A 72 6.54 -14.34 -12.49
N THR A 73 5.62 -15.04 -11.80
CA THR A 73 4.31 -15.36 -12.33
C THR A 73 3.21 -15.18 -11.29
N ARG A 74 2.02 -14.84 -11.78
CA ARG A 74 0.79 -14.87 -11.00
C ARG A 74 -0.18 -15.85 -11.66
N GLU A 75 -0.65 -16.82 -10.91
CA GLU A 75 -1.69 -17.73 -11.31
C GLU A 75 -3.02 -17.36 -10.64
N VAL A 76 -4.11 -17.53 -11.38
CA VAL A 76 -5.47 -17.48 -10.86
C VAL A 76 -6.06 -18.87 -10.99
N ARG A 77 -6.56 -19.42 -9.90
CA ARG A 77 -7.13 -20.76 -9.82
C ARG A 77 -8.54 -20.72 -9.23
N ASP A 78 -9.36 -21.71 -9.53
CA ASP A 78 -10.63 -21.89 -8.82
C ASP A 78 -10.42 -22.58 -7.46
N GLY A 79 -11.52 -22.74 -6.69
CA GLY A 79 -11.47 -23.36 -5.37
C GLY A 79 -11.07 -24.84 -5.36
N SER A 80 -11.15 -25.53 -6.52
CA SER A 80 -10.64 -26.90 -6.71
C SER A 80 -9.17 -26.96 -7.10
N GLY A 81 -8.51 -25.82 -7.26
CA GLY A 81 -7.11 -25.72 -7.68
C GLY A 81 -6.89 -25.69 -9.20
N ARG A 82 -7.95 -25.76 -10.02
CA ARG A 82 -7.85 -25.72 -11.47
C ARG A 82 -7.41 -24.34 -11.95
N LEU A 83 -6.41 -24.30 -12.84
CA LEU A 83 -5.88 -23.08 -13.42
C LEU A 83 -6.92 -22.37 -14.31
N ILE A 84 -7.16 -21.09 -14.06
CA ILE A 84 -8.02 -20.20 -14.87
C ILE A 84 -7.15 -19.32 -15.78
N SER A 85 -6.11 -18.71 -15.24
CA SER A 85 -5.22 -17.84 -16.02
C SER A 85 -3.83 -17.73 -15.37
N THR A 86 -2.83 -17.45 -16.20
CA THR A 86 -1.46 -17.15 -15.79
C THR A 86 -1.04 -15.81 -16.36
N HIS A 87 -0.30 -15.06 -15.58
CA HIS A 87 0.32 -13.79 -15.98
C HIS A 87 1.80 -13.82 -15.61
N SER A 88 2.66 -13.50 -16.59
CA SER A 88 4.10 -13.31 -16.37
C SER A 88 4.43 -11.82 -16.34
N TRP A 89 5.37 -11.42 -15.49
CA TRP A 89 5.80 -10.03 -15.35
C TRP A 89 6.81 -9.59 -16.43
N ASN A 90 7.25 -10.52 -17.30
CA ASN A 90 8.04 -10.29 -18.53
C ASN A 90 9.11 -9.19 -18.39
N GLY A 91 10.09 -9.43 -17.53
CA GLY A 91 11.23 -8.52 -17.37
C GLY A 91 11.02 -7.31 -16.46
N SER A 92 9.80 -7.09 -15.96
CA SER A 92 9.57 -6.09 -14.91
C SER A 92 9.93 -6.67 -13.54
N ARG A 93 10.65 -5.91 -12.73
CA ARG A 93 10.93 -6.31 -11.36
C ARG A 93 9.66 -6.20 -10.51
N VAL A 94 9.30 -7.30 -9.88
CA VAL A 94 8.22 -7.33 -8.89
C VAL A 94 8.73 -8.15 -7.70
N PHE A 95 8.77 -7.55 -6.54
CA PHE A 95 9.13 -8.25 -5.31
C PHE A 95 7.90 -8.43 -4.43
N SER A 96 7.83 -9.59 -3.80
CA SER A 96 6.92 -9.80 -2.69
C SER A 96 7.72 -9.71 -1.41
N ILE A 97 7.39 -8.77 -0.55
CA ILE A 97 8.23 -8.38 0.59
C ILE A 97 7.39 -8.41 1.87
N VAL A 98 7.97 -8.82 2.99
CA VAL A 98 7.36 -8.60 4.30
C VAL A 98 7.23 -7.09 4.52
N ARG A 99 6.02 -6.62 4.72
CA ARG A 99 5.70 -5.18 4.81
C ARG A 99 6.56 -4.44 5.84
N GLN A 100 6.89 -5.10 6.96
CA GLN A 100 7.74 -4.55 8.01
C GLN A 100 9.15 -4.21 7.51
N ASN A 101 9.71 -5.04 6.61
CA ASN A 101 11.06 -4.79 6.06
C ASN A 101 11.10 -3.49 5.26
N VAL A 102 10.06 -3.18 4.50
CA VAL A 102 9.97 -1.90 3.76
C VAL A 102 9.86 -0.71 4.71
N ILE A 103 9.07 -0.83 5.78
CA ILE A 103 8.95 0.24 6.80
C ILE A 103 10.30 0.45 7.50
N ASN A 104 10.97 -0.61 7.91
CA ASN A 104 12.28 -0.52 8.56
C ASN A 104 13.32 0.14 7.62
N ALA A 105 13.40 -0.31 6.37
CA ALA A 105 14.31 0.23 5.38
C ALA A 105 14.09 1.73 5.11
N LEU A 106 12.83 2.16 5.01
CA LEU A 106 12.47 3.57 4.85
C LEU A 106 12.79 4.39 6.11
N ALA A 107 12.51 3.84 7.31
CA ALA A 107 12.82 4.52 8.57
C ALA A 107 14.34 4.70 8.75
N ASP A 108 15.12 3.64 8.48
CA ASP A 108 16.58 3.70 8.55
C ASP A 108 17.15 4.72 7.55
N ALA A 109 16.61 4.78 6.32
CA ALA A 109 17.00 5.76 5.34
C ALA A 109 16.65 7.20 5.78
N ALA A 110 15.46 7.40 6.38
CA ALA A 110 15.05 8.68 6.93
C ALA A 110 15.97 9.13 8.10
N LEU A 111 16.27 8.23 9.02
CA LEU A 111 17.20 8.51 10.14
C LEU A 111 18.59 8.86 9.63
N ARG A 112 19.13 8.13 8.64
CA ARG A 112 20.42 8.48 8.01
C ARG A 112 20.41 9.86 7.32
N ALA A 113 19.25 10.29 6.82
CA ALA A 113 19.06 11.62 6.24
C ALA A 113 18.85 12.73 7.29
N GLY A 114 18.87 12.39 8.59
CA GLY A 114 18.72 13.35 9.69
C GLY A 114 17.26 13.66 10.07
N VAL A 115 16.33 12.81 9.70
CA VAL A 115 14.91 12.93 10.09
C VAL A 115 14.75 12.55 11.55
N GLU A 116 13.99 13.35 12.30
CA GLU A 116 13.54 13.01 13.65
C GLU A 116 12.23 12.20 13.56
N ILE A 117 12.18 11.00 14.13
CA ILE A 117 10.96 10.16 14.21
C ILE A 117 10.52 10.09 15.66
N VAL A 118 9.33 10.61 15.94
CA VAL A 118 8.74 10.64 17.28
C VAL A 118 7.56 9.68 17.35
N THR A 119 7.70 8.62 18.14
CA THR A 119 6.62 7.67 18.43
C THR A 119 5.77 8.16 19.62
N ASN A 120 4.62 7.50 19.88
CA ASN A 120 3.63 7.97 20.86
C ASN A 120 3.20 9.43 20.63
N SER A 121 3.26 9.89 19.39
CA SER A 121 2.97 11.27 19.01
C SER A 121 1.83 11.29 18.00
N THR A 122 0.63 11.60 18.47
CA THR A 122 -0.59 11.57 17.66
C THR A 122 -0.92 12.96 17.17
N ALA A 123 -0.82 13.19 15.86
CA ALA A 123 -1.31 14.38 15.20
C ALA A 123 -2.85 14.36 15.13
N VAL A 124 -3.50 15.47 15.50
CA VAL A 124 -4.98 15.56 15.57
C VAL A 124 -5.56 16.66 14.69
N ALA A 125 -4.82 17.72 14.40
CA ALA A 125 -5.26 18.80 13.53
C ALA A 125 -4.09 19.45 12.78
N ALA A 126 -4.41 20.13 11.67
CA ALA A 126 -3.46 20.99 10.98
C ALA A 126 -4.16 22.26 10.52
N SER A 127 -3.43 23.39 10.46
CA SER A 127 -3.93 24.66 9.93
C SER A 127 -3.38 24.93 8.53
N LEU A 128 -4.07 25.72 7.75
CA LEU A 128 -3.65 26.16 6.42
C LEU A 128 -2.33 26.97 6.45
N ALA A 129 -1.99 27.54 7.61
CA ALA A 129 -0.76 28.30 7.83
C ALA A 129 0.47 27.40 8.07
N GLY A 130 0.31 26.06 8.12
CA GLY A 130 1.42 25.13 8.35
C GLY A 130 1.68 24.84 9.83
N GLU A 131 0.63 24.75 10.64
CA GLU A 131 0.75 24.38 12.05
C GLU A 131 0.13 23.00 12.27
N LEU A 132 0.87 22.10 12.92
CA LEU A 132 0.43 20.75 13.30
C LEU A 132 0.11 20.72 14.80
N THR A 133 -1.09 20.29 15.18
CA THR A 133 -1.50 20.10 16.57
C THR A 133 -1.45 18.63 16.95
N LEU A 134 -0.82 18.33 18.09
CA LEU A 134 -0.71 17.01 18.66
C LEU A 134 -1.79 16.78 19.73
N ALA A 135 -2.04 15.51 20.07
CA ALA A 135 -3.07 15.13 21.05
C ALA A 135 -2.77 15.60 22.49
N ASP A 136 -1.52 15.89 22.80
CA ASP A 136 -1.10 16.47 24.09
C ASP A 136 -1.30 18.00 24.18
N GLY A 137 -1.88 18.61 23.14
CA GLY A 137 -2.09 20.05 23.04
C GLY A 137 -0.90 20.83 22.46
N THR A 138 0.22 20.17 22.20
CA THR A 138 1.39 20.81 21.62
C THR A 138 1.11 21.23 20.19
N SER A 139 1.50 22.45 19.82
CA SER A 139 1.42 22.98 18.46
C SER A 139 2.83 23.17 17.87
N ARG A 140 2.99 22.75 16.62
CA ARG A 140 4.27 22.78 15.88
C ARG A 140 4.12 23.57 14.60
N LYS A 141 4.85 24.68 14.45
CA LYS A 141 4.87 25.48 13.24
C LYS A 141 5.89 24.91 12.25
N ALA A 142 5.50 24.82 10.99
CA ALA A 142 6.33 24.35 9.90
C ALA A 142 6.08 25.15 8.61
N ASP A 143 7.02 25.07 7.67
CA ASP A 143 6.81 25.56 6.31
C ASP A 143 5.85 24.66 5.54
N LEU A 144 5.85 23.36 5.86
CA LEU A 144 4.96 22.35 5.28
C LEU A 144 4.48 21.37 6.34
N VAL A 145 3.19 21.07 6.35
CA VAL A 145 2.62 19.92 7.06
C VAL A 145 2.25 18.84 6.03
N VAL A 146 2.63 17.59 6.29
CA VAL A 146 2.27 16.45 5.47
C VAL A 146 1.34 15.53 6.26
N ALA A 147 0.09 15.41 5.82
CA ALA A 147 -0.90 14.48 6.37
C ALA A 147 -0.77 13.12 5.67
N ALA A 148 -0.07 12.17 6.30
CA ALA A 148 0.11 10.78 5.85
C ALA A 148 -0.42 9.79 6.90
N ASP A 149 -1.45 10.17 7.65
CA ASP A 149 -2.02 9.52 8.83
C ASP A 149 -3.06 8.43 8.50
N GLY A 150 -3.10 8.00 7.22
CA GLY A 150 -3.86 6.84 6.75
C GLY A 150 -5.32 7.14 6.40
N SER A 151 -6.08 6.08 6.05
CA SER A 151 -7.44 6.21 5.52
C SER A 151 -8.42 6.92 6.47
N ASN A 152 -8.16 6.88 7.77
CA ASN A 152 -8.94 7.57 8.81
C ASN A 152 -8.30 8.92 9.21
N SER A 153 -7.72 9.62 8.27
CA SER A 153 -7.01 10.89 8.49
C SER A 153 -7.89 11.95 9.16
N ARG A 154 -7.51 12.35 10.38
CA ARG A 154 -8.16 13.46 11.09
C ARG A 154 -7.76 14.81 10.49
N LEU A 155 -6.52 14.92 10.03
CA LEU A 155 -6.02 16.16 9.43
C LEU A 155 -6.79 16.51 8.16
N ARG A 156 -6.92 15.52 7.26
CA ARG A 156 -7.72 15.66 6.03
C ARG A 156 -9.16 16.07 6.31
N ASP A 157 -9.80 15.38 7.26
CA ASP A 157 -11.22 15.61 7.58
C ASP A 157 -11.42 16.96 8.26
N GLY A 158 -10.54 17.37 9.18
CA GLY A 158 -10.56 18.67 9.84
C GLY A 158 -10.36 19.84 8.86
N LEU A 159 -9.64 19.64 7.77
CA LEU A 159 -9.46 20.61 6.69
C LEU A 159 -10.59 20.59 5.65
N GLY A 160 -11.59 19.73 5.78
CA GLY A 160 -12.72 19.62 4.84
C GLY A 160 -12.33 19.13 3.44
N LEU A 161 -11.18 18.45 3.30
CA LEU A 161 -10.63 18.02 2.02
C LEU A 161 -11.23 16.73 1.49
N LEU A 162 -11.94 15.96 2.31
CA LEU A 162 -12.60 14.72 1.88
C LEU A 162 -13.67 15.05 0.82
N GLY A 163 -13.50 14.49 -0.38
CA GLY A 163 -14.48 14.58 -1.46
C GLY A 163 -15.46 13.41 -1.41
N LYS A 164 -14.92 12.18 -1.36
CA LYS A 164 -15.73 10.95 -1.32
C LYS A 164 -15.00 9.85 -0.56
N ARG A 165 -15.74 9.15 0.30
CA ARG A 165 -15.34 7.86 0.87
C ARG A 165 -16.37 6.81 0.50
N LYS A 166 -15.94 5.68 -0.03
CA LYS A 166 -16.81 4.53 -0.36
C LYS A 166 -16.24 3.28 0.30
N TYR A 167 -16.95 2.73 1.27
CA TYR A 167 -16.69 1.40 1.78
C TYR A 167 -17.10 0.37 0.73
N LEU A 168 -16.21 -0.58 0.44
CA LEU A 168 -16.48 -1.63 -0.52
C LEU A 168 -17.23 -2.79 0.12
N VAL A 169 -17.72 -3.69 -0.71
CA VAL A 169 -18.51 -4.86 -0.26
C VAL A 169 -17.65 -5.96 0.36
N ASP A 170 -16.34 -5.88 0.18
CA ASP A 170 -15.37 -6.88 0.60
C ASP A 170 -14.27 -6.28 1.48
N GLY A 171 -13.53 -7.15 2.11
CA GLY A 171 -12.37 -6.86 2.93
C GLY A 171 -11.43 -8.04 2.97
N CYS A 172 -10.37 -7.93 3.75
CA CYS A 172 -9.31 -8.92 3.79
C CYS A 172 -8.73 -9.12 5.18
N THR A 173 -8.57 -10.37 5.59
CA THR A 173 -7.71 -10.75 6.72
C THR A 173 -6.32 -11.07 6.19
N ARG A 174 -5.30 -10.39 6.72
CA ARG A 174 -3.90 -10.53 6.29
C ARG A 174 -3.10 -11.25 7.36
N LEU A 175 -2.29 -12.22 6.91
CA LEU A 175 -1.56 -13.14 7.77
C LEU A 175 -0.16 -13.41 7.20
N LEU A 176 0.78 -13.73 8.08
CA LEU A 176 2.04 -14.41 7.72
C LEU A 176 2.00 -15.81 8.31
N ILE A 177 2.47 -16.78 7.56
CA ILE A 177 2.68 -18.16 8.00
C ILE A 177 4.10 -18.59 7.64
N ASP A 178 4.68 -19.48 8.45
CA ASP A 178 6.00 -20.01 8.19
C ASP A 178 5.99 -20.95 6.97
N LYS A 179 7.06 -20.89 6.16
CA LYS A 179 7.31 -21.86 5.10
C LYS A 179 7.69 -23.22 5.66
N THR A 180 7.17 -24.28 5.05
CA THR A 180 7.64 -25.65 5.25
C THR A 180 9.04 -25.85 4.61
N ALA A 181 9.74 -26.92 4.97
CA ALA A 181 11.04 -27.21 4.38
C ALA A 181 11.01 -27.32 2.82
N PRO A 182 10.03 -28.00 2.19
CA PRO A 182 9.91 -27.99 0.73
C PRO A 182 9.66 -26.60 0.13
N GLU A 183 8.88 -25.74 0.79
CA GLU A 183 8.60 -24.39 0.30
C GLU A 183 9.81 -23.44 0.41
N ARG A 184 10.76 -23.75 1.29
CA ARG A 184 12.03 -22.99 1.41
C ARG A 184 13.00 -23.30 0.28
N THR A 185 12.98 -24.53 -0.22
CA THR A 185 13.87 -25.01 -1.29
C THR A 185 13.28 -24.82 -2.69
N GLY A 186 11.96 -24.71 -2.80
CA GLY A 186 11.22 -24.62 -4.05
C GLY A 186 11.01 -23.18 -4.56
N GLY A 187 12.04 -22.33 -4.55
CA GLY A 187 12.00 -20.90 -4.89
C GLY A 187 11.40 -20.56 -6.26
N ASP A 188 10.10 -20.72 -6.41
CA ASP A 188 9.39 -20.65 -7.69
C ASP A 188 8.87 -19.26 -8.04
N GLY A 189 8.98 -18.26 -7.15
CA GLY A 189 8.54 -16.89 -7.40
C GLY A 189 7.08 -16.77 -7.87
N LYS A 190 6.26 -17.78 -7.58
CA LYS A 190 4.85 -17.81 -7.96
C LYS A 190 3.99 -17.18 -6.88
N THR A 191 3.06 -16.38 -7.33
CA THR A 191 1.91 -15.94 -6.53
C THR A 191 0.65 -16.61 -7.06
N ILE A 192 -0.18 -17.12 -6.18
CA ILE A 192 -1.36 -17.86 -6.57
C ILE A 192 -2.59 -17.26 -5.89
N GLU A 193 -3.59 -16.94 -6.67
CA GLU A 193 -4.87 -16.46 -6.16
C GLU A 193 -5.96 -17.50 -6.46
N TYR A 194 -6.55 -18.04 -5.40
CA TYR A 194 -7.64 -19.01 -5.47
C TYR A 194 -8.99 -18.32 -5.25
N TRP A 195 -9.97 -18.67 -6.07
CA TRP A 195 -11.32 -18.12 -6.02
C TRP A 195 -12.35 -19.21 -5.80
N SER A 196 -13.15 -19.10 -4.74
CA SER A 196 -14.28 -20.00 -4.47
C SER A 196 -15.48 -19.17 -3.98
N GLY A 197 -16.59 -19.19 -4.71
CA GLY A 197 -17.71 -18.28 -4.42
C GLY A 197 -17.25 -16.83 -4.34
N THR A 198 -17.56 -16.14 -3.25
CA THR A 198 -17.15 -14.76 -2.98
C THR A 198 -15.86 -14.67 -2.17
N ARG A 199 -15.20 -15.80 -1.89
CA ARG A 199 -13.98 -15.88 -1.10
C ARG A 199 -12.75 -16.06 -1.98
N ARG A 200 -11.63 -15.50 -1.53
CA ARG A 200 -10.33 -15.61 -2.20
C ARG A 200 -9.25 -15.93 -1.18
N ILE A 201 -8.30 -16.75 -1.59
CA ILE A 201 -7.03 -16.94 -0.86
C ILE A 201 -5.91 -16.52 -1.80
N LEU A 202 -5.14 -15.53 -1.38
CA LEU A 202 -3.89 -15.17 -2.03
C LEU A 202 -2.76 -15.85 -1.27
N TYR A 203 -1.97 -16.64 -2.00
CA TYR A 203 -0.75 -17.28 -1.53
C TYR A 203 0.46 -16.59 -2.16
N THR A 204 1.37 -16.09 -1.34
CA THR A 204 2.51 -15.33 -1.81
C THR A 204 3.74 -15.55 -0.93
N PRO A 205 4.78 -16.26 -1.40
CA PRO A 205 6.08 -16.25 -0.73
C PRO A 205 6.60 -14.81 -0.63
N CYS A 206 7.04 -14.36 0.56
CA CYS A 206 7.44 -12.97 0.77
C CYS A 206 8.75 -12.77 1.54
N SER A 207 9.36 -13.87 2.01
CA SER A 207 10.72 -13.93 2.54
C SER A 207 11.27 -15.33 2.37
N GLU A 208 12.49 -15.60 2.86
CA GLU A 208 13.04 -16.94 2.94
C GLU A 208 12.21 -17.86 3.85
N THR A 209 11.58 -17.31 4.87
CA THR A 209 10.87 -18.06 5.92
C THR A 209 9.36 -17.92 5.85
N ASP A 210 8.82 -16.88 5.19
CA ASP A 210 7.43 -16.50 5.33
C ASP A 210 6.63 -16.55 4.03
N ILE A 211 5.39 -16.92 4.16
CA ILE A 211 4.35 -16.80 3.14
C ILE A 211 3.31 -15.79 3.62
N TYR A 212 3.01 -14.84 2.78
CA TYR A 212 1.88 -13.94 2.96
C TYR A 212 0.60 -14.60 2.46
N ILE A 213 -0.38 -14.68 3.34
CA ILE A 213 -1.74 -15.12 3.03
C ILE A 213 -2.70 -13.95 3.16
N ALA A 214 -3.50 -13.71 2.14
CA ALA A 214 -4.62 -12.78 2.21
C ALA A 214 -5.93 -13.52 1.97
N LEU A 215 -6.76 -13.55 3.02
CA LEU A 215 -8.11 -14.12 2.98
C LEU A 215 -9.08 -12.99 2.67
N THR A 216 -9.63 -12.96 1.46
CA THR A 216 -10.61 -11.94 1.05
C THR A 216 -12.02 -12.53 1.05
N MET A 217 -12.99 -11.78 1.58
CA MET A 217 -14.39 -12.17 1.70
C MET A 217 -15.29 -10.94 1.65
N LEU A 218 -16.59 -11.17 1.49
CA LEU A 218 -17.58 -10.09 1.68
C LEU A 218 -17.60 -9.62 3.13
N ASP A 219 -17.76 -8.32 3.35
CA ASP A 219 -17.90 -7.75 4.69
C ASP A 219 -19.12 -8.28 5.45
N SER A 220 -20.14 -8.71 4.71
CA SER A 220 -21.33 -9.39 5.26
C SER A 220 -21.10 -10.85 5.69
N ASP A 221 -19.97 -11.48 5.26
CA ASP A 221 -19.63 -12.85 5.65
C ASP A 221 -18.98 -12.89 7.04
N GLY A 222 -19.84 -12.88 8.07
CA GLY A 222 -19.40 -12.81 9.48
C GLY A 222 -18.54 -13.98 9.91
N ILE A 223 -18.71 -15.16 9.30
CA ILE A 223 -17.94 -16.36 9.63
C ILE A 223 -16.54 -16.27 9.01
N ALA A 224 -16.47 -15.91 7.73
CA ALA A 224 -15.20 -15.86 7.02
C ALA A 224 -14.26 -14.74 7.52
N LYS A 225 -14.82 -13.61 7.97
CA LYS A 225 -14.02 -12.47 8.50
C LYS A 225 -13.60 -12.61 9.96
N ALA A 226 -14.04 -13.67 10.65
CA ALA A 226 -13.70 -13.88 12.05
C ALA A 226 -12.17 -13.99 12.26
N VAL A 227 -11.67 -13.37 13.32
CA VAL A 227 -10.30 -13.52 13.80
C VAL A 227 -10.38 -13.94 15.27
N PRO A 228 -9.78 -15.07 15.65
CA PRO A 228 -9.02 -16.05 14.84
C PRO A 228 -9.82 -16.67 13.68
N VAL A 229 -9.08 -17.02 12.60
CA VAL A 229 -9.68 -17.58 11.38
C VAL A 229 -10.42 -18.89 11.65
N ARG A 230 -11.64 -18.99 11.18
CA ARG A 230 -12.46 -20.22 11.25
C ARG A 230 -11.98 -21.20 10.17
N LYS A 231 -10.90 -21.96 10.45
CA LYS A 231 -10.20 -22.84 9.50
C LYS A 231 -11.10 -23.81 8.77
N GLU A 232 -11.99 -24.51 9.50
CA GLU A 232 -12.90 -25.52 8.92
C GLU A 232 -13.82 -24.91 7.86
N GLU A 233 -14.23 -23.65 8.06
CA GLU A 233 -15.05 -22.96 7.07
C GLU A 233 -14.27 -22.64 5.79
N TRP A 234 -13.00 -22.27 5.90
CA TRP A 234 -12.14 -22.01 4.75
C TRP A 234 -11.75 -23.29 4.02
N LYS A 235 -11.50 -24.42 4.74
CA LYS A 235 -11.23 -25.72 4.14
C LYS A 235 -12.38 -26.22 3.27
N ARG A 236 -13.62 -26.02 3.68
CA ARG A 236 -14.82 -26.39 2.88
C ARG A 236 -14.83 -25.69 1.52
N TRP A 237 -14.37 -24.45 1.46
CA TRP A 237 -14.36 -23.66 0.22
C TRP A 237 -13.10 -23.90 -0.62
N PHE A 238 -12.01 -24.34 -0.01
CA PHE A 238 -10.70 -24.57 -0.63
C PHE A 238 -10.09 -25.90 -0.18
N PRO A 239 -10.70 -27.04 -0.50
CA PRO A 239 -10.21 -28.36 -0.04
C PRO A 239 -8.74 -28.65 -0.37
N PRO A 240 -8.20 -28.24 -1.56
CA PRO A 240 -6.80 -28.49 -1.89
C PRO A 240 -5.81 -27.71 -1.02
N LEU A 241 -6.29 -26.71 -0.25
CA LEU A 241 -5.47 -25.87 0.61
C LEU A 241 -5.58 -26.22 2.10
N GLU A 242 -6.14 -27.37 2.44
CA GLU A 242 -6.35 -27.80 3.83
C GLU A 242 -5.05 -27.70 4.66
N ALA A 243 -3.97 -28.31 4.18
CA ALA A 243 -2.68 -28.29 4.87
C ALA A 243 -2.09 -26.87 5.01
N LEU A 244 -2.35 -25.96 4.06
CA LEU A 244 -1.98 -24.56 4.15
C LEU A 244 -2.81 -23.82 5.22
N ILE A 245 -4.12 -24.04 5.21
CA ILE A 245 -5.07 -23.39 6.13
C ILE A 245 -4.81 -23.82 7.57
N ASP A 246 -4.41 -25.08 7.80
CA ASP A 246 -4.08 -25.60 9.14
C ASP A 246 -2.89 -24.88 9.78
N ARG A 247 -1.99 -24.32 8.99
CA ARG A 247 -0.82 -23.57 9.47
C ARG A 247 -1.17 -22.14 9.89
N ILE A 248 -2.36 -21.63 9.59
CA ILE A 248 -2.80 -20.29 10.00
C ILE A 248 -2.87 -20.24 11.53
N GLY A 249 -2.15 -19.29 12.13
CA GLY A 249 -2.18 -19.04 13.57
C GLY A 249 -3.44 -18.33 14.04
N THR A 250 -3.41 -17.87 15.30
CA THR A 250 -4.51 -17.10 15.90
C THR A 250 -4.45 -15.61 15.61
N GLN A 251 -3.31 -15.14 15.13
CA GLN A 251 -3.07 -13.74 14.80
C GLN A 251 -3.71 -13.38 13.45
N GLY A 252 -4.06 -12.11 13.28
CA GLY A 252 -4.61 -11.58 12.05
C GLY A 252 -5.37 -10.29 12.30
N ARG A 253 -5.60 -9.54 11.25
CA ARG A 253 -6.47 -8.36 11.28
C ARG A 253 -7.31 -8.32 10.02
N TYR A 254 -8.62 -8.21 10.22
CA TYR A 254 -9.55 -7.92 9.14
C TYR A 254 -9.60 -6.40 8.90
N ASP A 255 -9.47 -6.01 7.64
CA ASP A 255 -9.68 -4.64 7.19
C ASP A 255 -10.69 -4.64 6.04
N ARG A 256 -11.79 -3.90 6.19
CA ARG A 256 -12.71 -3.62 5.09
C ARG A 256 -12.04 -2.70 4.09
N PHE A 257 -12.22 -2.94 2.80
CA PHE A 257 -11.68 -2.07 1.78
C PHE A 257 -12.47 -0.79 1.67
N ASP A 258 -11.77 0.30 1.44
CA ASP A 258 -12.37 1.58 1.13
C ASP A 258 -11.67 2.27 -0.05
N LEU A 259 -12.37 3.23 -0.63
CA LEU A 259 -11.87 4.09 -1.67
C LEU A 259 -12.07 5.53 -1.21
N ILE A 260 -10.98 6.29 -1.18
CA ILE A 260 -10.97 7.69 -0.77
C ILE A 260 -10.58 8.56 -1.95
N LYS A 261 -11.36 9.60 -2.19
CA LYS A 261 -11.05 10.68 -3.14
C LYS A 261 -11.17 12.02 -2.45
N LEU A 262 -10.21 12.87 -2.66
CA LEU A 262 -10.20 14.22 -2.12
C LEU A 262 -10.74 15.24 -3.13
N LYS A 263 -11.23 16.36 -2.64
CA LYS A 263 -11.52 17.56 -3.44
C LYS A 263 -10.21 18.09 -4.04
N THR A 264 -9.21 18.30 -3.18
CA THR A 264 -7.84 18.68 -3.50
C THR A 264 -6.87 17.88 -2.63
N TRP A 265 -5.63 17.67 -3.10
CA TRP A 265 -4.59 16.97 -2.34
C TRP A 265 -3.81 17.91 -1.42
N SER A 266 -4.05 19.19 -1.54
CA SER A 266 -3.38 20.20 -0.73
C SER A 266 -4.28 21.36 -0.39
N ALA A 267 -3.96 22.07 0.70
CA ALA A 267 -4.61 23.30 1.10
C ALA A 267 -3.62 24.17 1.91
N GLY A 268 -3.38 25.40 1.48
CA GLY A 268 -2.37 26.27 2.09
C GLY A 268 -0.99 25.59 2.12
N ARG A 269 -0.44 25.41 3.31
CA ARG A 269 0.85 24.74 3.57
C ARG A 269 0.68 23.27 3.99
N VAL A 270 -0.43 22.62 3.62
CA VAL A 270 -0.70 21.23 3.96
C VAL A 270 -0.81 20.39 2.70
N ALA A 271 -0.06 19.29 2.62
CA ALA A 271 -0.18 18.24 1.61
C ALA A 271 -0.75 16.96 2.25
N VAL A 272 -1.64 16.26 1.53
CA VAL A 272 -2.21 14.97 1.97
C VAL A 272 -1.66 13.86 1.10
N LEU A 273 -1.13 12.78 1.71
CA LEU A 273 -0.43 11.70 1.03
C LEU A 273 -0.97 10.30 1.40
N GLY A 274 -0.68 9.35 0.54
CA GLY A 274 -0.95 7.93 0.77
C GLY A 274 -2.44 7.64 0.95
N ASP A 275 -2.78 6.70 1.85
CA ASP A 275 -4.17 6.29 2.08
C ASP A 275 -5.04 7.44 2.62
N ALA A 276 -4.45 8.47 3.22
CA ALA A 276 -5.17 9.67 3.62
C ALA A 276 -5.73 10.44 2.40
N ALA A 277 -5.02 10.44 1.28
CA ALA A 277 -5.42 11.10 0.04
C ALA A 277 -6.19 10.19 -0.92
N HIS A 278 -5.73 8.95 -1.08
CA HIS A 278 -6.12 8.11 -2.21
C HIS A 278 -6.17 6.62 -1.89
N ALA A 279 -6.68 6.24 -0.71
CA ALA A 279 -6.92 4.82 -0.40
C ALA A 279 -7.65 4.12 -1.54
N LEU A 280 -7.25 2.88 -1.82
CA LEU A 280 -7.78 2.07 -2.92
C LEU A 280 -7.80 0.58 -2.56
N PRO A 281 -8.73 -0.21 -3.13
CA PRO A 281 -8.74 -1.65 -2.91
C PRO A 281 -7.45 -2.30 -3.45
N PRO A 282 -6.99 -3.41 -2.85
CA PRO A 282 -5.66 -3.97 -3.17
C PRO A 282 -5.62 -4.83 -4.44
N ASN A 283 -6.64 -4.79 -5.31
CA ASN A 283 -6.81 -5.73 -6.44
C ASN A 283 -5.67 -5.70 -7.47
N ILE A 284 -4.87 -4.64 -7.50
CA ILE A 284 -3.68 -4.53 -8.36
C ILE A 284 -2.39 -4.28 -7.56
N GLY A 285 -2.44 -4.31 -6.23
CA GLY A 285 -1.26 -4.20 -5.37
C GLY A 285 -0.49 -2.87 -5.45
N GLN A 286 -1.13 -1.75 -5.84
CA GLN A 286 -0.45 -0.49 -6.13
C GLN A 286 -0.58 0.60 -5.06
N GLY A 287 -1.27 0.33 -3.94
CA GLY A 287 -1.46 1.36 -2.89
C GLY A 287 -0.14 1.89 -2.32
N GLY A 288 0.76 0.99 -1.96
CA GLY A 288 2.09 1.37 -1.46
C GLY A 288 2.96 2.05 -2.52
N GLY A 289 2.94 1.55 -3.78
CA GLY A 289 3.66 2.16 -4.90
C GLY A 289 3.21 3.59 -5.17
N CYS A 290 1.90 3.84 -5.27
CA CYS A 290 1.34 5.20 -5.42
C CYS A 290 1.71 6.11 -4.24
N ALA A 291 1.64 5.59 -3.01
CA ALA A 291 1.97 6.36 -1.83
C ALA A 291 3.43 6.85 -1.84
N MET A 292 4.36 5.96 -2.19
CA MET A 292 5.79 6.28 -2.29
C MET A 292 6.09 7.22 -3.48
N MET A 293 5.50 6.95 -4.66
CA MET A 293 5.68 7.83 -5.84
C MET A 293 5.24 9.27 -5.54
N ASN A 294 4.03 9.44 -5.00
CA ASN A 294 3.48 10.75 -4.70
C ASN A 294 4.28 11.47 -3.61
N ALA A 295 4.88 10.73 -2.67
CA ALA A 295 5.73 11.29 -1.63
C ALA A 295 7.08 11.79 -2.18
N LEU A 296 7.74 11.01 -3.04
CA LEU A 296 8.98 11.43 -3.70
C LEU A 296 8.74 12.64 -4.61
N SER A 297 7.71 12.57 -5.45
CA SER A 297 7.39 13.65 -6.39
C SER A 297 7.04 14.96 -5.65
N LEU A 298 6.34 14.92 -4.51
CA LEU A 298 6.10 16.09 -3.67
C LEU A 298 7.40 16.80 -3.33
N ALA A 299 8.42 16.09 -2.86
CA ALA A 299 9.72 16.66 -2.51
C ALA A 299 10.42 17.27 -3.74
N VAL A 300 10.32 16.64 -4.91
CA VAL A 300 10.88 17.14 -6.17
C VAL A 300 10.21 18.44 -6.61
N TYR A 301 8.89 18.55 -6.52
CA TYR A 301 8.18 19.78 -6.88
C TYR A 301 8.49 20.92 -5.93
N LEU A 302 8.64 20.64 -4.62
CA LEU A 302 9.04 21.62 -3.60
C LEU A 302 10.50 22.08 -3.74
N GLU A 303 11.36 21.28 -4.36
CA GLU A 303 12.73 21.68 -4.71
C GLU A 303 12.77 22.61 -5.93
N ARG A 304 11.92 22.34 -6.93
CA ARG A 304 11.88 23.08 -8.20
C ARG A 304 11.16 24.43 -8.10
N GLU A 305 10.19 24.53 -7.19
CA GLU A 305 9.35 25.71 -7.03
C GLU A 305 9.50 26.28 -5.61
N PRO A 306 10.05 27.51 -5.48
CA PRO A 306 10.23 28.15 -4.19
C PRO A 306 8.94 28.48 -3.45
N GLU A 307 7.85 28.75 -4.18
CA GLU A 307 6.56 29.07 -3.59
C GLU A 307 5.78 27.77 -3.33
N ILE A 308 5.56 27.46 -2.04
CA ILE A 308 5.01 26.18 -1.59
C ILE A 308 3.61 25.90 -2.18
N ALA A 309 2.71 26.88 -2.18
CA ALA A 309 1.37 26.67 -2.69
C ALA A 309 1.38 26.35 -4.19
N MET A 310 2.25 26.99 -4.98
CA MET A 310 2.43 26.72 -6.39
C MET A 310 3.03 25.33 -6.63
N ALA A 311 4.04 24.94 -5.82
CA ALA A 311 4.63 23.60 -5.85
C ALA A 311 3.56 22.51 -5.62
N LEU A 312 2.73 22.68 -4.58
CA LEU A 312 1.66 21.75 -4.22
C LEU A 312 0.60 21.63 -5.31
N GLN A 313 0.17 22.72 -5.90
CA GLN A 313 -0.80 22.72 -7.02
C GLN A 313 -0.23 22.01 -8.25
N THR A 314 1.03 22.27 -8.59
CA THR A 314 1.69 21.66 -9.75
C THR A 314 1.92 20.16 -9.52
N TRP A 315 2.33 19.78 -8.32
CA TRP A 315 2.44 18.40 -7.89
C TRP A 315 1.10 17.65 -8.05
N GLU A 316 0.02 18.16 -7.47
CA GLU A 316 -1.30 17.54 -7.56
C GLU A 316 -1.75 17.38 -9.02
N ARG A 317 -1.64 18.45 -9.81
CA ARG A 317 -2.05 18.44 -11.23
C ARG A 317 -1.34 17.35 -12.04
N ASN A 318 -0.07 17.09 -11.79
CA ASN A 318 0.72 16.17 -12.57
C ASN A 318 0.62 14.72 -12.06
N GLU A 319 0.54 14.49 -10.74
CA GLU A 319 0.61 13.15 -10.16
C GLU A 319 -0.78 12.51 -9.93
N ARG A 320 -1.80 13.33 -9.66
CA ARG A 320 -3.16 12.86 -9.36
C ARG A 320 -3.80 12.03 -10.49
N PRO A 321 -3.67 12.37 -11.78
CA PRO A 321 -4.33 11.62 -12.85
C PRO A 321 -3.92 10.15 -12.91
N LEU A 322 -2.64 9.84 -12.68
CA LEU A 322 -2.15 8.46 -12.67
C LEU A 322 -2.65 7.69 -11.44
N THR A 323 -2.67 8.34 -10.29
CA THR A 323 -3.20 7.74 -9.06
C THR A 323 -4.70 7.47 -9.15
N GLU A 324 -5.50 8.39 -9.72
CA GLU A 324 -6.92 8.18 -9.94
C GLU A 324 -7.21 7.11 -11.00
N HIS A 325 -6.35 6.98 -12.04
CA HIS A 325 -6.39 5.85 -12.95
C HIS A 325 -6.22 4.53 -12.18
N THR A 326 -5.22 4.46 -11.31
CA THR A 326 -4.93 3.29 -10.47
C THR A 326 -6.12 2.91 -9.59
N GLN A 327 -6.72 3.90 -8.91
CA GLN A 327 -7.93 3.70 -8.09
C GLN A 327 -9.08 3.12 -8.91
N ARG A 328 -9.33 3.66 -10.11
CA ARG A 328 -10.41 3.23 -11.01
C ARG A 328 -10.21 1.81 -11.48
N ILE A 329 -9.01 1.46 -11.94
CA ILE A 329 -8.71 0.10 -12.41
C ILE A 329 -8.79 -0.89 -11.26
N SER A 330 -8.22 -0.55 -10.10
CA SER A 330 -8.29 -1.42 -8.92
C SER A 330 -9.73 -1.65 -8.46
N TYR A 331 -10.58 -0.63 -8.50
CA TYR A 331 -12.00 -0.75 -8.20
C TYR A 331 -12.73 -1.67 -9.19
N TRP A 332 -12.55 -1.48 -10.50
CA TRP A 332 -13.20 -2.31 -11.51
C TRP A 332 -12.80 -3.78 -11.45
N LEU A 333 -11.53 -4.06 -11.15
CA LEU A 333 -11.06 -5.43 -10.98
C LEU A 333 -11.59 -6.12 -9.70
N GLY A 334 -12.18 -5.38 -8.78
CA GLY A 334 -12.91 -5.93 -7.63
C GLY A 334 -14.38 -6.28 -7.91
N LEU A 335 -14.99 -5.72 -8.96
CA LEU A 335 -16.41 -5.95 -9.27
C LEU A 335 -16.78 -7.43 -9.46
N PRO A 336 -15.93 -8.27 -10.11
CA PRO A 336 -16.24 -9.69 -10.29
C PRO A 336 -16.37 -10.50 -9.00
N THR A 337 -15.99 -9.95 -7.84
CA THR A 337 -16.10 -10.63 -6.54
C THR A 337 -17.54 -11.15 -6.28
N THR A 338 -18.55 -10.38 -6.69
CA THR A 338 -19.97 -10.72 -6.47
C THR A 338 -20.63 -11.44 -7.66
N TRP A 339 -19.89 -11.69 -8.75
CA TRP A 339 -20.47 -12.34 -9.94
C TRP A 339 -20.62 -13.84 -9.76
N PRO A 340 -21.57 -14.48 -10.48
CA PRO A 340 -21.67 -15.93 -10.55
C PRO A 340 -20.32 -16.57 -10.94
N PRO A 341 -19.94 -17.72 -10.33
CA PRO A 341 -18.61 -18.31 -10.54
C PRO A 341 -18.24 -18.57 -12.01
N SER A 342 -19.18 -19.05 -12.83
CA SER A 342 -18.94 -19.31 -14.24
C SER A 342 -18.68 -18.05 -15.05
N LEU A 343 -19.47 -17.00 -14.84
CA LEU A 343 -19.29 -15.71 -15.50
C LEU A 343 -17.96 -15.05 -15.09
N ARG A 344 -17.63 -15.12 -13.80
CA ARG A 344 -16.37 -14.61 -13.27
C ARG A 344 -15.17 -15.37 -13.87
N ALA A 345 -15.21 -16.70 -13.92
CA ALA A 345 -14.12 -17.49 -14.47
C ALA A 345 -13.90 -17.16 -15.96
N ALA A 346 -14.98 -17.00 -16.75
CA ALA A 346 -14.90 -16.57 -18.14
C ALA A 346 -14.28 -15.18 -18.25
N ALA A 347 -14.73 -14.21 -17.44
CA ALA A 347 -14.20 -12.85 -17.45
C ALA A 347 -12.72 -12.79 -17.05
N LEU A 348 -12.30 -13.54 -16.02
CA LEU A 348 -10.90 -13.61 -15.60
C LEU A 348 -10.02 -14.29 -16.66
N GLY A 349 -10.52 -15.33 -17.32
CA GLY A 349 -9.83 -15.98 -18.43
C GLY A 349 -9.64 -15.07 -19.64
N LEU A 350 -10.67 -14.32 -20.03
CA LEU A 350 -10.60 -13.31 -21.09
C LEU A 350 -9.67 -12.15 -20.73
N ALA A 351 -9.77 -11.65 -19.50
CA ALA A 351 -8.92 -10.59 -18.99
C ALA A 351 -7.44 -10.99 -19.00
N GLY A 352 -7.14 -12.25 -18.66
CA GLY A 352 -5.78 -12.80 -18.70
C GLY A 352 -5.16 -12.85 -20.10
N ARG A 353 -5.99 -12.93 -21.14
CA ARG A 353 -5.56 -12.94 -22.57
C ARG A 353 -5.51 -11.55 -23.20
N SER A 354 -6.14 -10.55 -22.61
CA SER A 354 -6.24 -9.21 -23.18
C SER A 354 -4.98 -8.38 -22.89
N GLN A 355 -4.18 -8.12 -23.93
CA GLN A 355 -3.02 -7.20 -23.84
C GLN A 355 -3.43 -5.78 -23.44
N TRP A 356 -4.59 -5.30 -23.89
CA TRP A 356 -5.11 -3.98 -23.55
C TRP A 356 -5.41 -3.87 -22.05
N LEU A 357 -6.11 -4.85 -21.47
CA LEU A 357 -6.38 -4.89 -20.02
C LEU A 357 -5.08 -5.04 -19.22
N THR A 358 -4.13 -5.82 -19.71
CA THR A 358 -2.81 -5.93 -19.10
C THR A 358 -2.10 -4.58 -19.06
N ARG A 359 -2.05 -3.84 -20.18
CA ARG A 359 -1.47 -2.49 -20.24
C ARG A 359 -2.15 -1.51 -19.27
N LEU A 360 -3.50 -1.52 -19.20
CA LEU A 360 -4.24 -0.68 -18.27
C LEU A 360 -3.87 -1.00 -16.80
N ARG A 361 -3.80 -2.28 -16.47
CA ARG A 361 -3.50 -2.75 -15.11
C ARG A 361 -2.07 -2.46 -14.70
N THR A 362 -1.11 -2.59 -15.61
CA THR A 362 0.32 -2.43 -15.35
C THR A 362 0.83 -1.01 -15.57
N ARG A 363 0.02 -0.09 -16.11
CA ARG A 363 0.42 1.28 -16.43
C ARG A 363 1.15 1.98 -15.30
N THR A 364 0.60 1.91 -14.09
CA THR A 364 1.19 2.54 -12.90
C THR A 364 2.40 1.77 -12.40
N ALA A 365 2.34 0.43 -12.42
CA ALA A 365 3.44 -0.43 -12.00
C ALA A 365 4.73 -0.19 -12.81
N LEU A 366 4.58 0.13 -14.11
CA LEU A 366 5.68 0.37 -15.05
C LEU A 366 6.03 1.85 -15.21
N HIS A 367 5.28 2.75 -14.56
CA HIS A 367 5.55 4.18 -14.63
C HIS A 367 6.89 4.50 -13.98
N ARG A 368 7.65 5.39 -14.63
CA ARG A 368 8.86 5.98 -14.05
C ARG A 368 8.47 7.16 -13.16
N PRO A 369 8.63 7.06 -11.84
CA PRO A 369 8.24 8.13 -10.93
C PRO A 369 9.04 9.41 -11.14
N THR A 370 8.41 10.56 -10.91
CA THR A 370 9.09 11.85 -10.87
C THR A 370 10.17 11.83 -9.79
N GLY A 371 11.40 12.12 -10.17
CA GLY A 371 12.56 12.11 -9.27
C GLY A 371 13.39 10.81 -9.29
N THR A 372 13.08 9.88 -10.24
CA THR A 372 13.87 8.65 -10.42
C THR A 372 14.56 8.59 -11.79
#